data_7da4468a0467115907b39e54a0a71cbd
#
_entry.id   7da4468a0467115907b39e54a0a71cbd
#
_cell.length_a   1.000
_cell.length_b   1.000
_cell.length_c   1.000
_cell.angle_alpha   90.00
_cell.angle_beta   90.00
_cell.angle_gamma   90.00
#
_symmetry.space_group_name_H-M   'P 1'
#
loop_
_entity.id
_entity.type
_entity.pdbx_description
1 polymer ?
#
loop_
_entity_poly.entity_id
_entity_poly.type
_entity_poly.pdbx_seq_one_letter_code
_entity_poly.pdbx_strand_id
1 'polypeptide(L)'
;MGIGFGKIKNITIVGGGSAGWMSAATLSKVFPEKNITLIESPKISTVGVGESTIGQLRQWCALIGLKDREFIPHTDASIKLSIKFTDFSEKGEAFHYPFGQGDLTGNHALWNDWWFKKAANPKLSTSVFAELIASM
;
A
#
# COMPACT_ATOMS: atom_id res chain seq x y z
N MET A 1 -15.76 -32.88 -15.05
CA MET A 1 -16.55 -32.65 -13.84
C MET A 1 -15.80 -31.62 -13.00
N GLY A 2 -16.23 -30.36 -13.00
CA GLY A 2 -15.65 -29.33 -12.14
C GLY A 2 -16.14 -29.53 -10.72
N ILE A 3 -15.20 -29.62 -9.76
CA ILE A 3 -15.58 -29.57 -8.33
C ILE A 3 -16.07 -28.14 -8.09
N GLY A 4 -17.39 -27.98 -7.89
CA GLY A 4 -17.94 -26.66 -7.58
C GLY A 4 -17.32 -26.14 -6.28
N PHE A 5 -16.77 -24.92 -6.29
CA PHE A 5 -16.13 -24.29 -5.12
C PHE A 5 -17.03 -24.30 -3.88
N GLY A 6 -18.35 -24.31 -4.06
CA GLY A 6 -19.33 -24.43 -2.99
C GLY A 6 -19.26 -25.73 -2.17
N LYS A 7 -18.67 -26.80 -2.72
CA LYS A 7 -18.50 -28.09 -2.02
C LYS A 7 -17.28 -28.13 -1.10
N ILE A 8 -16.33 -27.21 -1.27
CA ILE A 8 -15.13 -27.12 -0.44
C ILE A 8 -15.50 -26.53 0.91
N LYS A 9 -15.27 -27.24 2.00
CA LYS A 9 -15.49 -26.77 3.37
C LYS A 9 -14.21 -26.34 4.08
N ASN A 10 -13.11 -26.99 3.75
CA ASN A 10 -11.82 -26.77 4.41
C ASN A 10 -10.79 -26.30 3.37
N ILE A 11 -10.07 -25.25 3.69
CA ILE A 11 -8.98 -24.71 2.89
C ILE A 11 -7.74 -24.67 3.77
N THR A 12 -6.67 -25.31 3.32
CA THR A 12 -5.39 -25.30 4.02
C THR A 12 -4.38 -24.49 3.20
N ILE A 13 -3.73 -23.54 3.87
CA ILE A 13 -2.66 -22.70 3.31
C ILE A 13 -1.37 -23.17 3.95
N VAL A 14 -0.36 -23.48 3.13
CA VAL A 14 0.96 -23.89 3.60
C VAL A 14 1.94 -22.75 3.33
N GLY A 15 2.51 -22.20 4.38
CA GLY A 15 3.46 -21.09 4.34
C GLY A 15 2.98 -19.89 5.14
N GLY A 16 3.77 -19.49 6.15
CA GLY A 16 3.48 -18.39 7.10
C GLY A 16 4.10 -17.04 6.72
N GLY A 17 4.52 -16.86 5.47
CA GLY A 17 4.98 -15.56 4.98
C GLY A 17 3.82 -14.58 4.70
N SER A 18 4.16 -13.37 4.26
CA SER A 18 3.17 -12.31 3.96
C SER A 18 2.05 -12.80 3.04
N ALA A 19 2.39 -13.55 1.98
CA ALA A 19 1.40 -14.09 1.04
C ALA A 19 0.43 -15.09 1.71
N GLY A 20 0.94 -15.96 2.58
CA GLY A 20 0.11 -16.95 3.30
C GLY A 20 -0.86 -16.26 4.26
N TRP A 21 -0.39 -15.35 5.08
CA TRP A 21 -1.23 -14.61 6.02
C TRP A 21 -2.23 -13.70 5.32
N MET A 22 -1.84 -12.99 4.25
CA MET A 22 -2.78 -12.19 3.45
C MET A 22 -3.85 -13.06 2.79
N SER A 23 -3.48 -14.24 2.28
CA SER A 23 -4.42 -15.19 1.71
C SER A 23 -5.40 -15.72 2.77
N ALA A 24 -4.90 -16.06 3.96
CA ALA A 24 -5.73 -16.53 5.07
C ALA A 24 -6.75 -15.47 5.49
N ALA A 25 -6.30 -14.23 5.68
CA ALA A 25 -7.16 -13.11 6.04
C ALA A 25 -8.23 -12.84 4.98
N THR A 26 -7.84 -12.86 3.70
CA THR A 26 -8.78 -12.67 2.58
C THR A 26 -9.82 -13.77 2.53
N LEU A 27 -9.40 -15.04 2.58
CA LEU A 27 -10.30 -16.18 2.47
C LEU A 27 -11.25 -16.27 3.67
N SER A 28 -10.77 -15.98 4.87
CA SER A 28 -11.61 -15.94 6.08
C SER A 28 -12.67 -14.84 5.99
N LYS A 29 -12.34 -13.71 5.36
CA LYS A 29 -13.30 -12.61 5.18
C LYS A 29 -14.31 -12.88 4.08
N VAL A 30 -13.86 -13.44 2.95
CA VAL A 30 -14.70 -13.66 1.76
C VAL A 30 -15.56 -14.91 1.90
N PHE A 31 -15.09 -15.92 2.64
CA PHE A 31 -15.77 -17.19 2.84
C PHE A 31 -15.88 -17.53 4.32
N PRO A 32 -16.70 -16.79 5.07
CA PRO A 32 -16.81 -16.97 6.52
C PRO A 32 -17.38 -18.35 6.92
N GLU A 33 -18.02 -19.04 5.98
CA GLU A 33 -18.56 -20.38 6.19
C GLU A 33 -17.53 -21.51 6.01
N LYS A 34 -16.28 -21.19 5.61
CA LYS A 34 -15.23 -22.17 5.38
C LYS A 34 -14.22 -22.20 6.51
N ASN A 35 -13.69 -23.37 6.78
CA ASN A 35 -12.59 -23.52 7.73
C ASN A 35 -11.27 -23.21 7.03
N ILE A 36 -10.61 -22.14 7.44
CA ILE A 36 -9.31 -21.75 6.92
C ILE A 36 -8.24 -22.16 7.92
N THR A 37 -7.29 -22.96 7.48
CA THR A 37 -6.15 -23.41 8.27
C THR A 37 -4.86 -22.92 7.62
N LEU A 38 -4.02 -22.22 8.38
CA LEU A 38 -2.68 -21.85 7.93
C LEU A 38 -1.65 -22.68 8.69
N ILE A 39 -0.73 -23.28 7.95
CA ILE A 39 0.38 -24.09 8.49
C ILE A 39 1.68 -23.34 8.22
N GLU A 40 2.41 -23.04 9.28
CA GLU A 40 3.73 -22.41 9.17
C GLU A 40 4.77 -23.19 9.98
N SER A 41 6.03 -23.02 9.63
CA SER A 41 7.15 -23.63 10.35
C SER A 41 7.65 -22.67 11.44
N PRO A 42 7.75 -23.10 12.69
CA PRO A 42 8.34 -22.28 13.75
C PRO A 42 9.86 -22.08 13.59
N LYS A 43 10.49 -22.81 12.66
CA LYS A 43 11.93 -22.76 12.40
C LYS A 43 12.29 -21.82 11.24
N ILE A 44 11.33 -21.41 10.44
CA ILE A 44 11.54 -20.54 9.28
C ILE A 44 10.93 -19.18 9.63
N SER A 45 11.77 -18.22 9.92
CA SER A 45 11.32 -16.85 10.16
C SER A 45 10.81 -16.23 8.86
N THR A 46 9.87 -15.29 8.99
CA THR A 46 9.45 -14.46 7.87
C THR A 46 10.66 -13.69 7.32
N VAL A 47 10.94 -13.88 6.04
CA VAL A 47 12.00 -13.12 5.36
C VAL A 47 11.48 -11.71 5.11
N GLY A 48 11.93 -10.77 5.93
CA GLY A 48 11.61 -9.35 5.78
C GLY A 48 12.90 -8.55 5.69
N VAL A 49 13.07 -7.81 4.61
CA VAL A 49 14.26 -6.97 4.37
C VAL A 49 13.91 -5.47 4.33
N GLY A 50 12.80 -5.10 4.94
CA GLY A 50 12.20 -3.78 4.79
C GLY A 50 11.39 -3.71 3.50
N GLU A 51 10.08 -3.69 3.63
CA GLU A 51 9.17 -3.75 2.49
C GLU A 51 8.36 -2.47 2.39
N SER A 52 8.30 -1.97 1.17
CA SER A 52 7.46 -0.86 0.80
C SER A 52 6.21 -1.43 0.10
N THR A 53 5.05 -1.13 0.63
CA THR A 53 3.79 -1.58 0.04
C THR A 53 3.44 -0.79 -1.23
N ILE A 54 2.58 -1.36 -2.07
CA ILE A 54 2.01 -0.72 -3.24
C ILE A 54 0.60 -0.20 -2.93
N GLY A 55 0.06 0.67 -3.78
CA GLY A 55 -1.24 1.32 -3.56
C GLY A 55 -2.41 0.36 -3.35
N GLN A 56 -2.32 -0.86 -3.89
CA GLN A 56 -3.31 -1.91 -3.74
C GLN A 56 -3.47 -2.41 -2.29
N LEU A 57 -2.48 -2.20 -1.41
CA LEU A 57 -2.61 -2.58 -0.01
C LEU A 57 -3.81 -1.92 0.67
N ARG A 58 -4.09 -0.64 0.38
CA ARG A 58 -5.26 0.05 0.96
C ARG A 58 -6.57 -0.59 0.51
N GLN A 59 -6.65 -1.01 -0.76
CA GLN A 59 -7.83 -1.70 -1.27
C GLN A 59 -8.00 -3.06 -0.59
N TRP A 60 -6.92 -3.78 -0.37
CA TRP A 60 -6.93 -5.04 0.36
C TRP A 60 -7.33 -4.84 1.83
N CYS A 61 -6.76 -3.87 2.53
CA CYS A 61 -7.17 -3.55 3.90
C CYS A 61 -8.67 -3.22 3.99
N ALA A 62 -9.19 -2.45 3.04
CA ALA A 62 -10.61 -2.15 2.96
C ALA A 62 -11.45 -3.42 2.74
N LEU A 63 -11.01 -4.33 1.87
CA LEU A 63 -11.67 -5.61 1.61
C LEU A 63 -11.81 -6.46 2.89
N ILE A 64 -10.75 -6.57 3.67
CA ILE A 64 -10.78 -7.36 4.92
C ILE A 64 -11.35 -6.57 6.10
N GLY A 65 -11.63 -5.27 5.93
CA GLY A 65 -12.19 -4.40 6.96
C GLY A 65 -11.16 -3.88 7.97
N LEU A 66 -9.87 -3.92 7.64
CA LEU A 66 -8.77 -3.45 8.47
C LEU A 66 -8.56 -1.94 8.27
N LYS A 67 -8.60 -1.17 9.34
CA LYS A 67 -8.42 0.29 9.31
C LYS A 67 -7.00 0.68 9.69
N ASP A 68 -6.48 1.73 9.07
CA ASP A 68 -5.12 2.24 9.34
C ASP A 68 -4.86 2.44 10.84
N ARG A 69 -5.81 3.02 11.56
CA ARG A 69 -5.73 3.24 13.02
C ARG A 69 -5.63 1.95 13.85
N GLU A 70 -6.01 0.82 13.27
CA GLU A 70 -6.03 -0.47 13.97
C GLU A 70 -4.71 -1.23 13.77
N PHE A 71 -4.08 -1.13 12.61
CA PHE A 71 -2.86 -1.91 12.34
C PHE A 71 -1.56 -1.10 12.44
N ILE A 72 -1.55 0.18 12.04
CA ILE A 72 -0.34 1.01 12.08
C ILE A 72 0.34 1.01 13.45
N PRO A 73 -0.38 1.18 14.58
CA PRO A 73 0.26 1.18 15.90
C PRO A 73 0.86 -0.17 16.32
N HIS A 74 0.45 -1.27 15.66
CA HIS A 74 0.89 -2.63 16.00
C HIS A 74 1.92 -3.21 15.04
N THR A 75 2.28 -2.48 14.00
CA THR A 75 3.15 -3.00 12.93
C THR A 75 4.39 -2.15 12.69
N ASP A 76 4.62 -1.10 13.48
CA ASP A 76 5.67 -0.10 13.25
C ASP A 76 5.64 0.49 11.83
N ALA A 77 4.47 0.43 11.19
CA ALA A 77 4.29 0.91 9.83
C ALA A 77 4.32 2.44 9.80
N SER A 78 4.86 2.98 8.73
CA SER A 78 4.84 4.41 8.43
C SER A 78 4.16 4.67 7.09
N ILE A 79 3.62 5.87 6.93
CA ILE A 79 2.99 6.27 5.69
C ILE A 79 4.08 6.70 4.70
N LYS A 80 4.11 6.04 3.54
CA LYS A 80 5.00 6.39 2.45
C LYS A 80 4.38 7.52 1.62
N LEU A 81 5.03 8.69 1.61
CA LEU A 81 4.52 9.87 0.93
C LEU A 81 5.02 9.98 -0.52
N SER A 82 6.28 9.65 -0.76
CA SER A 82 6.89 9.76 -2.09
C SER A 82 8.12 8.87 -2.23
N ILE A 83 8.58 8.69 -3.47
CA ILE A 83 9.94 8.23 -3.76
C ILE A 83 10.77 9.43 -4.18
N LYS A 84 11.92 9.62 -3.54
CA LYS A 84 12.93 10.57 -3.99
C LYS A 84 13.87 9.88 -4.97
N PHE A 85 13.95 10.39 -6.18
CA PHE A 85 14.94 10.00 -7.18
C PHE A 85 16.09 10.99 -7.14
N THR A 86 17.31 10.49 -7.04
CA THR A 86 18.54 11.29 -7.09
C THR A 86 19.40 10.80 -8.24
N ASP A 87 20.05 11.72 -8.95
CA ASP A 87 20.94 11.41 -10.07
C ASP A 87 20.26 10.58 -11.19
N PHE A 88 18.93 10.71 -11.34
CA PHE A 88 18.17 9.94 -12.32
C PHE A 88 18.19 10.55 -13.72
N SER A 89 18.05 11.86 -13.84
CA SER A 89 18.14 12.61 -15.09
C SER A 89 19.52 13.20 -15.29
N GLU A 90 19.99 14.03 -14.34
CA GLU A 90 21.32 14.62 -14.35
C GLU A 90 21.96 14.45 -12.97
N LYS A 91 23.29 14.33 -12.96
CA LYS A 91 24.04 14.17 -11.70
C LYS A 91 23.89 15.41 -10.82
N GLY A 92 23.49 15.22 -9.59
CA GLY A 92 23.22 16.26 -8.61
C GLY A 92 21.77 16.74 -8.58
N GLU A 93 20.91 16.30 -9.51
CA GLU A 93 19.49 16.58 -9.48
C GLU A 93 18.71 15.56 -8.66
N ALA A 94 17.61 16.03 -8.08
CA ALA A 94 16.67 15.17 -7.37
C ALA A 94 15.24 15.64 -7.58
N PHE A 95 14.31 14.67 -7.68
CA PHE A 95 12.88 14.94 -7.70
C PHE A 95 12.11 13.91 -6.88
N HIS A 96 10.91 14.27 -6.47
CA HIS A 96 10.00 13.38 -5.75
C HIS A 96 8.87 12.90 -6.66
N TYR A 97 8.59 11.60 -6.60
CA TYR A 97 7.40 11.00 -7.18
C TYR A 97 6.44 10.65 -6.03
N PRO A 98 5.38 11.45 -5.82
CA PRO A 98 4.46 11.25 -4.70
C PRO A 98 3.61 10.00 -4.90
N PHE A 99 3.27 9.34 -3.77
CA PHE A 99 2.27 8.28 -3.73
C PHE A 99 0.94 8.87 -3.31
N GLY A 100 -0.07 8.46 -3.97
CA GLY A 100 -1.44 8.85 -3.72
C GLY A 100 -2.06 9.33 -5.02
N GLN A 101 -3.26 8.88 -5.24
CA GLN A 101 -4.19 9.59 -6.07
C GLN A 101 -4.76 10.66 -5.14
N GLY A 102 -4.14 11.85 -5.11
CA GLY A 102 -4.90 13.01 -4.74
C GLY A 102 -6.14 12.94 -5.61
N ASP A 103 -7.31 13.02 -5.04
CA ASP A 103 -8.52 13.12 -5.84
C ASP A 103 -8.49 14.46 -6.57
N LEU A 104 -7.73 14.46 -7.66
CA LEU A 104 -7.56 15.61 -8.55
C LEU A 104 -8.84 15.86 -9.34
N THR A 105 -9.77 14.91 -9.31
CA THR A 105 -11.06 15.05 -9.99
C THR A 105 -11.98 16.03 -9.28
N GLY A 106 -11.76 16.30 -7.98
CA GLY A 106 -12.52 17.27 -7.20
C GLY A 106 -11.85 18.61 -6.95
N ASN A 107 -10.51 18.72 -7.11
CA ASN A 107 -9.80 19.92 -6.71
C ASN A 107 -8.76 20.36 -7.74
N HIS A 108 -9.23 20.65 -8.96
CA HIS A 108 -8.40 21.24 -10.03
C HIS A 108 -7.69 22.54 -9.62
N ALA A 109 -8.20 23.23 -8.59
CA ALA A 109 -7.61 24.44 -8.08
C ALA A 109 -6.21 24.21 -7.50
N LEU A 110 -5.99 23.12 -6.76
CA LEU A 110 -4.68 22.80 -6.16
C LEU A 110 -3.62 22.45 -7.20
N TRP A 111 -3.99 21.72 -8.25
CA TRP A 111 -3.09 21.43 -9.38
C TRP A 111 -2.72 22.71 -10.14
N ASN A 112 -3.70 23.53 -10.47
CA ASN A 112 -3.47 24.78 -11.15
C ASN A 112 -2.59 25.70 -10.30
N ASP A 113 -2.86 25.77 -8.98
CA ASP A 113 -2.08 26.57 -8.06
C ASP A 113 -0.61 26.11 -7.98
N TRP A 114 -0.37 24.81 -7.93
CA TRP A 114 0.98 24.26 -7.96
C TRP A 114 1.70 24.55 -9.28
N TRP A 115 1.03 24.34 -10.41
CA TRP A 115 1.59 24.63 -11.73
C TRP A 115 1.91 26.10 -11.90
N PHE A 116 1.04 27.00 -11.47
CA PHE A 116 1.28 28.43 -11.49
C PHE A 116 2.45 28.82 -10.59
N LYS A 117 2.53 28.28 -9.39
CA LYS A 117 3.65 28.49 -8.47
C LYS A 117 4.97 27.96 -9.05
N LYS A 118 4.95 26.78 -9.66
CA LYS A 118 6.11 26.18 -10.31
C LYS A 118 6.56 27.00 -11.54
N ALA A 119 5.63 27.46 -12.35
CA ALA A 119 5.90 28.31 -13.50
C ALA A 119 6.47 29.68 -13.09
N ALA A 120 5.94 30.28 -12.02
CA ALA A 120 6.43 31.54 -11.47
C ALA A 120 7.78 31.41 -10.77
N ASN A 121 8.09 30.24 -10.22
CA ASN A 121 9.36 29.95 -9.56
C ASN A 121 9.88 28.56 -9.94
N PRO A 122 10.65 28.44 -11.04
CA PRO A 122 11.21 27.15 -11.48
C PRO A 122 12.12 26.47 -10.45
N LYS A 123 12.66 27.22 -9.50
CA LYS A 123 13.48 26.68 -8.39
C LYS A 123 12.65 26.13 -7.25
N LEU A 124 11.32 26.25 -7.30
CA LEU A 124 10.45 25.66 -6.27
C LEU A 124 10.67 24.15 -6.23
N SER A 125 11.08 23.63 -5.07
CA SER A 125 11.30 22.22 -4.90
C SER A 125 10.02 21.43 -5.14
N THR A 126 10.13 20.28 -5.78
CA THR A 126 9.02 19.32 -5.89
C THR A 126 8.63 18.73 -4.54
N SER A 127 9.45 18.93 -3.49
CA SER A 127 9.10 18.57 -2.11
C SER A 127 7.88 19.32 -1.58
N VAL A 128 7.61 20.54 -2.07
CA VAL A 128 6.42 21.31 -1.69
C VAL A 128 5.13 20.59 -2.11
N PHE A 129 5.15 19.85 -3.22
CA PHE A 129 4.00 19.04 -3.63
C PHE A 129 3.75 17.86 -2.68
N ALA A 130 4.81 17.20 -2.23
CA ALA A 130 4.71 16.13 -1.24
C ALA A 130 4.22 16.66 0.13
N GLU A 131 4.66 17.85 0.53
CA GLU A 131 4.20 18.52 1.75
C GLU A 131 2.73 18.97 1.65
N LEU A 132 2.30 19.47 0.48
CA LEU A 132 0.90 19.83 0.24
C LEU A 132 -0.02 18.60 0.29
N ILE A 133 0.39 17.47 -0.30
CA ILE A 133 -0.40 16.22 -0.22
C ILE A 133 -0.40 15.65 1.19
N ALA A 134 0.69 15.79 1.94
CA ALA A 134 0.78 15.34 3.32
C ALA A 134 -0.06 16.19 4.30
N SER A 135 -0.39 17.43 3.93
CA SER A 135 -1.21 18.35 4.73
C SER A 135 -2.72 18.24 4.46
N MET A 136 -3.13 17.42 3.49
CA MET A 136 -4.53 17.12 3.15
C MET A 136 -4.99 15.83 3.82
#